data_aeade7f22833103b26c8af666fc0dcc1
#
_entry.id   aeade7f22833103b26c8af666fc0dcc1
#
_cell.length_a   1.000
_cell.length_b   1.000
_cell.length_c   1.000
_cell.angle_alpha   90.00
_cell.angle_beta   90.00
_cell.angle_gamma   90.00
#
_symmetry.space_group_name_H-M   'P 1'
#
loop_
_entity.id
_entity.type
_entity.pdbx_description
1 polymer ?
#
loop_
_entity_poly.entity_id
_entity_poly.type
_entity_poly.pdbx_seq_one_letter_code
_entity_poly.pdbx_strand_id
1 'polypeptide(L)'
;MSKKKILCYVLLTAMLVSMFTAGEVSVAAEQQKPAYSNLADAKSRKEVRSALLSAGISAKTADAWLKDVVSYNKTIKNTSLVKKSFKKMGKEPPVYNENRISKLWLKKNKLFIGYNCRITAYDLMKDYIKVGNTGKANPSQLFMDQDALKNAPTKKFSGKQRKAFESIFSTVQTKYTKNVATHAAIWAKDWKNKKISVSGKTKATLISVVLHSSFSKTENELFVGHTGVLVPTKDHKYLFIEKLSFQLPYQVTRFESKEQLNDYLMGMYDTEWGQDTAKPFIMENTKLMKEYHAVSD
;
A
#
# COMPACT_ATOMS: atom_id res chain seq x y z
N MET A 1 -42.53 25.16 59.22
CA MET A 1 -41.41 24.30 58.77
C MET A 1 -40.15 24.65 59.58
N SER A 2 -39.54 23.67 60.21
CA SER A 2 -38.44 23.88 61.16
C SER A 2 -37.16 24.24 60.40
N LYS A 3 -36.33 25.15 60.97
CA LYS A 3 -35.05 25.61 60.39
C LYS A 3 -34.11 24.45 59.99
N LYS A 4 -34.31 23.26 60.58
CA LYS A 4 -33.57 22.03 60.23
C LYS A 4 -33.99 21.44 58.85
N LYS A 5 -35.24 21.62 58.42
CA LYS A 5 -35.69 21.16 57.09
C LYS A 5 -35.19 22.05 55.94
N ILE A 6 -34.97 23.33 56.21
CA ILE A 6 -34.45 24.29 55.21
C ILE A 6 -32.95 24.04 54.98
N LEU A 7 -32.19 23.65 55.99
CA LEU A 7 -30.78 23.36 55.88
C LEU A 7 -30.51 22.08 55.12
N CYS A 8 -31.40 21.07 55.20
CA CYS A 8 -31.30 19.84 54.39
C CYS A 8 -31.56 20.07 52.89
N TYR A 9 -32.46 21.02 52.54
CA TYR A 9 -32.73 21.30 51.12
C TYR A 9 -31.64 22.14 50.48
N VAL A 10 -30.93 22.97 51.20
CA VAL A 10 -29.79 23.77 50.68
C VAL A 10 -28.55 22.90 50.48
N LEU A 11 -28.32 21.88 51.31
CA LEU A 11 -27.25 20.93 51.15
C LEU A 11 -27.48 19.89 50.02
N LEU A 12 -28.76 19.55 49.71
CA LEU A 12 -29.07 18.66 48.59
C LEU A 12 -28.97 19.35 47.21
N THR A 13 -29.20 20.68 47.16
CA THR A 13 -29.05 21.45 45.91
C THR A 13 -27.61 21.78 45.61
N ALA A 14 -26.72 21.87 46.60
CA ALA A 14 -25.30 22.07 46.40
C ALA A 14 -24.56 20.79 45.91
N MET A 15 -25.08 19.60 46.22
CA MET A 15 -24.52 18.32 45.73
C MET A 15 -24.98 17.92 44.32
N LEU A 16 -26.03 18.56 43.77
CA LEU A 16 -26.50 18.30 42.40
C LEU A 16 -25.85 19.20 41.34
N VAL A 17 -25.11 20.23 41.73
CA VAL A 17 -24.40 21.14 40.82
C VAL A 17 -22.94 20.71 40.59
N SER A 18 -22.37 19.80 41.42
CA SER A 18 -20.99 19.30 41.26
C SER A 18 -20.85 17.99 40.50
N MET A 19 -21.92 17.45 39.90
CA MET A 19 -21.89 16.28 39.07
C MET A 19 -22.05 16.57 37.55
N PHE A 20 -21.97 17.84 37.15
CA PHE A 20 -22.01 18.23 35.73
C PHE A 20 -20.75 18.90 35.24
N THR A 21 -19.56 18.45 35.75
CA THR A 21 -18.29 18.86 35.19
C THR A 21 -17.39 17.68 35.15
N ALA A 22 -17.36 17.03 34.06
CA ALA A 22 -16.31 16.27 33.39
C ALA A 22 -16.91 15.13 32.54
N GLY A 23 -17.86 15.48 31.68
CA GLY A 23 -17.93 14.80 30.42
C GLY A 23 -16.78 15.38 29.61
N GLU A 24 -15.61 14.75 29.62
CA GLU A 24 -14.65 14.93 28.56
C GLU A 24 -15.39 14.57 27.28
N VAL A 25 -15.90 15.59 26.58
CA VAL A 25 -16.19 15.47 25.16
C VAL A 25 -14.80 15.23 24.56
N SER A 26 -14.41 13.99 24.47
CA SER A 26 -13.34 13.59 23.58
C SER A 26 -13.81 14.03 22.20
N VAL A 27 -13.43 15.23 21.81
CA VAL A 27 -13.48 15.66 20.43
C VAL A 27 -12.53 14.68 19.75
N ALA A 28 -13.09 13.62 19.17
CA ALA A 28 -12.33 12.73 18.31
C ALA A 28 -11.68 13.68 17.29
N ALA A 29 -10.35 13.80 17.38
CA ALA A 29 -9.62 14.68 16.48
C ALA A 29 -10.00 14.24 15.08
N GLU A 30 -10.61 15.14 14.29
CA GLU A 30 -11.07 14.85 12.94
C GLU A 30 -9.86 14.31 12.17
N GLN A 31 -9.85 13.01 11.90
CA GLN A 31 -8.74 12.35 11.24
C GLN A 31 -8.47 13.06 9.92
N GLN A 32 -7.27 13.60 9.77
CA GLN A 32 -6.92 14.30 8.53
C GLN A 32 -7.04 13.33 7.36
N LYS A 33 -7.78 13.75 6.32
CA LYS A 33 -7.93 12.95 5.10
C LYS A 33 -6.58 12.65 4.48
N PRO A 34 -6.37 11.45 3.94
CA PRO A 34 -5.16 11.12 3.20
C PRO A 34 -4.85 12.19 2.15
N ALA A 35 -3.57 12.40 1.89
CA ALA A 35 -3.13 13.34 0.87
C ALA A 35 -2.12 12.67 -0.06
N TYR A 36 -2.23 12.90 -1.37
CA TYR A 36 -1.40 12.24 -2.37
C TYR A 36 -0.62 13.21 -3.25
N SER A 37 0.48 12.72 -3.79
CA SER A 37 1.32 13.42 -4.77
C SER A 37 1.77 12.45 -5.85
N ASN A 38 1.86 12.96 -7.08
CA ASN A 38 2.49 12.21 -8.19
C ASN A 38 3.95 12.67 -8.40
N LEU A 39 4.52 13.40 -7.45
CA LEU A 39 5.92 13.84 -7.46
C LEU A 39 6.30 14.67 -8.71
N ALA A 40 5.36 15.45 -9.24
CA ALA A 40 5.61 16.29 -10.40
C ALA A 40 6.55 17.47 -10.08
N ASP A 41 6.56 17.95 -8.84
CA ASP A 41 7.40 19.06 -8.38
C ASP A 41 8.62 18.62 -7.57
N ALA A 42 9.64 19.49 -7.51
CA ALA A 42 10.89 19.19 -6.82
C ALA A 42 10.73 19.11 -5.27
N LYS A 43 9.78 19.85 -4.68
CA LYS A 43 9.56 19.88 -3.23
C LYS A 43 9.04 18.54 -2.75
N SER A 44 8.00 17.98 -3.39
CA SER A 44 7.45 16.66 -3.05
C SER A 44 8.48 15.53 -3.27
N ARG A 45 9.28 15.60 -4.35
CA ARG A 45 10.39 14.63 -4.55
C ARG A 45 11.44 14.71 -3.45
N LYS A 46 11.84 15.90 -3.01
CA LYS A 46 12.82 16.10 -1.91
C LYS A 46 12.29 15.54 -0.60
N GLU A 47 11.01 15.78 -0.31
CA GLU A 47 10.35 15.28 0.90
C GLU A 47 10.33 13.75 0.92
N VAL A 48 9.86 13.10 -0.16
CA VAL A 48 9.77 11.64 -0.24
C VAL A 48 11.17 11.00 -0.24
N ARG A 49 12.15 11.62 -0.93
CA ARG A 49 13.55 11.19 -0.86
C ARG A 49 14.07 11.20 0.58
N SER A 50 13.83 12.27 1.31
CA SER A 50 14.26 12.39 2.71
C SER A 50 13.64 11.31 3.60
N ALA A 51 12.34 11.01 3.40
CA ALA A 51 11.66 9.94 4.12
C ALA A 51 12.25 8.55 3.80
N LEU A 52 12.51 8.24 2.53
CA LEU A 52 13.16 7.00 2.11
C LEU A 52 14.52 6.81 2.78
N LEU A 53 15.36 7.86 2.78
CA LEU A 53 16.68 7.81 3.43
C LEU A 53 16.56 7.63 4.95
N SER A 54 15.63 8.34 5.58
CA SER A 54 15.36 8.21 7.03
C SER A 54 14.86 6.82 7.42
N ALA A 55 14.16 6.13 6.51
CA ALA A 55 13.74 4.75 6.68
C ALA A 55 14.85 3.73 6.39
N GLY A 56 16.04 4.15 5.97
CA GLY A 56 17.17 3.28 5.69
C GLY A 56 17.26 2.78 4.24
N ILE A 57 16.45 3.31 3.32
CA ILE A 57 16.62 3.05 1.88
C ILE A 57 17.87 3.81 1.39
N SER A 58 18.74 3.15 0.65
CA SER A 58 19.97 3.75 0.16
C SER A 58 19.72 4.94 -0.78
N ALA A 59 20.58 5.95 -0.75
CA ALA A 59 20.50 7.09 -1.67
C ALA A 59 20.49 6.63 -3.14
N LYS A 60 21.33 5.64 -3.48
CA LYS A 60 21.41 5.06 -4.82
C LYS A 60 20.03 4.51 -5.27
N THR A 61 19.35 3.77 -4.42
CA THR A 61 18.04 3.17 -4.72
C THR A 61 16.95 4.25 -4.81
N ALA A 62 16.92 5.19 -3.85
CA ALA A 62 15.94 6.28 -3.84
C ALA A 62 16.08 7.19 -5.08
N ASP A 63 17.32 7.55 -5.46
CA ASP A 63 17.59 8.42 -6.61
C ASP A 63 17.31 7.71 -7.93
N ALA A 64 17.62 6.42 -8.06
CA ALA A 64 17.27 5.63 -9.23
C ALA A 64 15.75 5.56 -9.43
N TRP A 65 14.99 5.29 -8.37
CA TRP A 65 13.52 5.29 -8.43
C TRP A 65 12.96 6.69 -8.78
N LEU A 66 13.45 7.76 -8.16
CA LEU A 66 13.02 9.13 -8.50
C LEU A 66 13.33 9.50 -9.96
N LYS A 67 14.42 8.99 -10.53
CA LYS A 67 14.73 9.16 -11.95
C LYS A 67 13.65 8.52 -12.83
N ASP A 68 13.16 7.33 -12.48
CA ASP A 68 12.05 6.69 -13.20
C ASP A 68 10.77 7.53 -13.08
N VAL A 69 10.43 8.03 -11.89
CA VAL A 69 9.28 8.91 -11.65
C VAL A 69 9.35 10.16 -12.55
N VAL A 70 10.49 10.85 -12.55
CA VAL A 70 10.69 12.06 -13.36
C VAL A 70 10.60 11.75 -14.85
N SER A 71 11.21 10.65 -15.29
CA SER A 71 11.15 10.21 -16.69
C SER A 71 9.72 9.89 -17.14
N TYR A 72 8.98 9.16 -16.28
CA TYR A 72 7.56 8.85 -16.52
C TYR A 72 6.73 10.13 -16.62
N ASN A 73 6.78 11.00 -15.60
CA ASN A 73 6.01 12.24 -15.54
C ASN A 73 6.27 13.14 -16.75
N LYS A 74 7.54 13.28 -17.15
CA LYS A 74 7.93 14.02 -18.38
C LYS A 74 7.34 13.40 -19.64
N THR A 75 7.37 12.07 -19.75
CA THR A 75 6.87 11.35 -20.94
C THR A 75 5.37 11.53 -21.13
N ILE A 76 4.60 11.45 -20.05
CA ILE A 76 3.15 11.66 -20.09
C ILE A 76 2.74 13.14 -20.03
N LYS A 77 3.72 14.08 -20.08
CA LYS A 77 3.51 15.53 -20.00
C LYS A 77 2.72 15.96 -18.77
N ASN A 78 2.96 15.33 -17.63
CA ASN A 78 2.21 15.54 -16.37
C ASN A 78 0.68 15.44 -16.52
N THR A 79 0.18 14.65 -17.46
CA THR A 79 -1.27 14.50 -17.72
C THR A 79 -1.97 13.99 -16.47
N SER A 80 -2.99 14.74 -16.02
CA SER A 80 -3.80 14.46 -14.80
C SER A 80 -3.04 14.39 -13.48
N LEU A 81 -1.75 14.77 -13.43
CA LEU A 81 -0.95 14.70 -12.21
C LEU A 81 -1.21 15.87 -11.27
N VAL A 82 -1.05 15.65 -9.97
CA VAL A 82 -0.91 16.71 -8.98
C VAL A 82 0.39 17.46 -9.25
N LYS A 83 0.26 18.74 -9.64
CA LYS A 83 1.38 19.56 -10.11
C LYS A 83 2.29 20.08 -9.00
N LYS A 84 1.76 20.26 -7.78
CA LYS A 84 2.50 20.86 -6.65
C LYS A 84 2.16 20.14 -5.34
N SER A 85 3.18 19.75 -4.59
CA SER A 85 3.08 19.20 -3.24
C SER A 85 2.13 17.99 -3.12
N PHE A 86 1.43 17.86 -1.99
CA PHE A 86 0.39 16.86 -1.73
C PHE A 86 -0.99 17.50 -1.80
N LYS A 87 -1.93 16.84 -2.45
CA LYS A 87 -3.35 17.23 -2.54
C LYS A 87 -4.17 16.32 -1.62
N LYS A 88 -5.06 16.88 -0.81
CA LYS A 88 -6.01 16.10 -0.01
C LYS A 88 -6.83 15.18 -0.93
N MET A 89 -7.01 13.94 -0.53
CA MET A 89 -7.82 12.96 -1.25
C MET A 89 -9.31 13.28 -1.07
N GLY A 90 -10.09 13.09 -2.11
CA GLY A 90 -11.55 13.18 -2.06
C GLY A 90 -12.16 11.95 -1.37
N LYS A 91 -13.48 11.78 -1.51
CA LYS A 91 -14.16 10.53 -1.15
C LYS A 91 -13.74 9.41 -2.09
N GLU A 92 -13.64 9.73 -3.38
CA GLU A 92 -13.23 8.78 -4.42
C GLU A 92 -11.72 8.82 -4.66
N PRO A 93 -11.12 7.70 -5.11
CA PRO A 93 -9.74 7.66 -5.54
C PRO A 93 -9.45 8.67 -6.65
N PRO A 94 -8.18 9.12 -6.81
CA PRO A 94 -7.79 10.01 -7.90
C PRO A 94 -8.06 9.41 -9.28
N VAL A 95 -8.71 10.17 -10.15
CA VAL A 95 -9.00 9.78 -11.54
C VAL A 95 -7.92 10.31 -12.47
N TYR A 96 -7.41 9.45 -13.35
CA TYR A 96 -6.38 9.75 -14.34
C TYR A 96 -6.92 9.53 -15.76
N ASN A 97 -6.49 10.37 -16.71
CA ASN A 97 -6.83 10.18 -18.13
C ASN A 97 -5.95 9.08 -18.73
N GLU A 98 -6.33 7.83 -18.48
CA GLU A 98 -5.57 6.64 -18.89
C GLU A 98 -5.31 6.59 -20.40
N ASN A 99 -6.33 6.89 -21.21
CA ASN A 99 -6.21 6.86 -22.65
C ASN A 99 -5.11 7.82 -23.17
N ARG A 100 -5.10 9.05 -22.64
CA ARG A 100 -4.09 10.04 -23.01
C ARG A 100 -2.71 9.66 -22.50
N ILE A 101 -2.62 9.17 -21.27
CA ILE A 101 -1.37 8.73 -20.64
C ILE A 101 -0.77 7.57 -21.44
N SER A 102 -1.55 6.52 -21.74
CA SER A 102 -1.12 5.36 -22.52
C SER A 102 -0.65 5.75 -23.91
N LYS A 103 -1.41 6.61 -24.59
CA LYS A 103 -1.03 7.11 -25.93
C LYS A 103 0.32 7.85 -25.91
N LEU A 104 0.54 8.72 -24.91
CA LEU A 104 1.79 9.46 -24.77
C LEU A 104 2.96 8.53 -24.42
N TRP A 105 2.72 7.55 -23.52
CA TRP A 105 3.72 6.58 -23.11
C TRP A 105 4.17 5.70 -24.26
N LEU A 106 3.23 5.03 -24.95
CA LEU A 106 3.52 4.10 -26.03
C LEU A 106 4.13 4.79 -27.27
N LYS A 107 3.73 6.04 -27.55
CA LYS A 107 4.36 6.83 -28.63
C LYS A 107 5.89 6.93 -28.44
N LYS A 108 6.36 7.08 -27.20
CA LYS A 108 7.79 7.19 -26.88
C LYS A 108 8.47 5.85 -26.66
N ASN A 109 7.82 4.93 -25.96
CA ASN A 109 8.46 3.73 -25.43
C ASN A 109 8.13 2.46 -26.22
N LYS A 110 7.25 2.56 -27.23
CA LYS A 110 6.87 1.43 -28.13
C LYS A 110 6.44 0.17 -27.35
N LEU A 111 7.27 -0.88 -27.35
CA LEU A 111 6.99 -2.17 -26.70
C LEU A 111 7.11 -2.14 -25.17
N PHE A 112 7.78 -1.15 -24.60
CA PHE A 112 7.90 -1.06 -23.14
C PHE A 112 6.65 -0.44 -22.54
N ILE A 113 5.78 -1.29 -21.98
CA ILE A 113 4.50 -0.88 -21.37
C ILE A 113 4.64 -0.09 -20.06
N GLY A 114 5.86 0.00 -19.49
CA GLY A 114 6.13 0.66 -18.22
C GLY A 114 6.37 -0.34 -17.08
N TYR A 115 6.72 0.18 -15.92
CA TYR A 115 6.77 -0.61 -14.67
C TYR A 115 5.40 -0.58 -14.00
N ASN A 116 5.08 -1.64 -13.24
CA ASN A 116 3.86 -1.72 -12.42
C ASN A 116 4.18 -1.62 -10.92
N CYS A 117 3.18 -1.89 -10.07
CA CYS A 117 3.30 -1.89 -8.62
C CYS A 117 4.36 -2.87 -8.13
N ARG A 118 4.36 -4.12 -8.62
CA ARG A 118 5.28 -5.18 -8.19
C ARG A 118 6.74 -4.86 -8.54
N ILE A 119 6.99 -4.45 -9.77
CA ILE A 119 8.34 -4.07 -10.22
C ILE A 119 8.85 -2.87 -9.41
N THR A 120 8.01 -1.86 -9.19
CA THR A 120 8.36 -0.64 -8.44
C THR A 120 8.64 -0.93 -6.97
N ALA A 121 7.76 -1.67 -6.30
CA ALA A 121 7.93 -2.00 -4.90
C ALA A 121 9.17 -2.87 -4.66
N TYR A 122 9.38 -3.87 -5.52
CA TYR A 122 10.59 -4.70 -5.42
C TYR A 122 11.86 -3.92 -5.73
N ASP A 123 11.86 -3.01 -6.70
CA ASP A 123 13.03 -2.18 -7.04
C ASP A 123 13.49 -1.34 -5.83
N LEU A 124 12.55 -0.81 -5.04
CA LEU A 124 12.85 -0.10 -3.80
C LEU A 124 13.34 -1.02 -2.67
N MET A 125 12.86 -2.27 -2.62
CA MET A 125 13.08 -3.19 -1.51
C MET A 125 14.09 -4.32 -1.80
N LYS A 126 14.56 -4.48 -3.03
CA LYS A 126 15.39 -5.62 -3.49
C LYS A 126 16.67 -5.84 -2.69
N ASP A 127 17.27 -4.79 -2.13
CA ASP A 127 18.48 -4.88 -1.32
C ASP A 127 18.19 -5.28 0.14
N TYR A 128 16.92 -5.27 0.53
CA TYR A 128 16.46 -5.57 1.88
C TYR A 128 15.65 -6.88 1.96
N ILE A 129 15.19 -7.42 0.83
CA ILE A 129 14.47 -8.69 0.78
C ILE A 129 15.41 -9.81 0.36
N LYS A 130 15.43 -10.89 1.14
CA LYS A 130 16.16 -12.12 0.82
C LYS A 130 15.17 -13.24 0.53
N VAL A 131 15.48 -14.05 -0.48
CA VAL A 131 14.77 -15.28 -0.83
C VAL A 131 15.77 -16.42 -0.81
N GLY A 132 15.58 -17.35 0.11
CA GLY A 132 16.52 -18.47 0.29
C GLY A 132 16.22 -19.68 -0.61
N ASN A 133 14.98 -19.81 -1.09
CA ASN A 133 14.56 -20.88 -1.97
C ASN A 133 13.66 -20.35 -3.09
N THR A 134 14.18 -20.31 -4.31
CA THR A 134 13.47 -19.84 -5.52
C THR A 134 12.92 -20.97 -6.39
N GLY A 135 13.15 -22.24 -6.04
CA GLY A 135 12.84 -23.38 -6.91
C GLY A 135 11.36 -23.77 -6.97
N LYS A 136 10.49 -23.16 -6.16
CA LYS A 136 9.05 -23.46 -6.10
C LYS A 136 8.17 -22.29 -6.56
N ALA A 137 8.72 -21.35 -7.32
CA ALA A 137 7.97 -20.22 -7.83
C ALA A 137 7.04 -20.64 -8.97
N ASN A 138 5.78 -20.17 -8.95
CA ASN A 138 4.88 -20.22 -10.09
C ASN A 138 4.69 -18.79 -10.65
N PRO A 139 5.50 -18.37 -11.63
CA PRO A 139 5.47 -17.02 -12.18
C PRO A 139 4.47 -16.86 -13.33
N SER A 140 3.55 -17.78 -13.55
CA SER A 140 2.61 -17.77 -14.69
C SER A 140 1.81 -16.47 -14.77
N GLN A 141 1.38 -15.91 -13.65
CA GLN A 141 0.67 -14.65 -13.55
C GLN A 141 1.54 -13.40 -13.79
N LEU A 142 2.86 -13.56 -13.90
CA LEU A 142 3.83 -12.47 -14.05
C LEU A 142 4.24 -12.22 -15.52
N PHE A 143 3.49 -12.73 -16.48
CA PHE A 143 3.86 -12.63 -17.90
C PHE A 143 4.00 -11.17 -18.37
N MET A 144 3.12 -10.27 -17.93
CA MET A 144 3.22 -8.82 -18.23
C MET A 144 4.42 -8.17 -17.54
N ASP A 145 4.72 -8.56 -16.29
CA ASP A 145 5.91 -8.09 -15.58
C ASP A 145 7.19 -8.56 -16.29
N GLN A 146 7.19 -9.80 -16.76
CA GLN A 146 8.31 -10.38 -17.48
C GLN A 146 8.53 -9.68 -18.82
N ASP A 147 7.47 -9.37 -19.55
CA ASP A 147 7.53 -8.62 -20.79
C ASP A 147 8.00 -7.18 -20.55
N ALA A 148 7.46 -6.48 -19.53
CA ALA A 148 7.91 -5.16 -19.15
C ALA A 148 9.40 -5.12 -18.80
N LEU A 149 9.88 -6.09 -18.03
CA LEU A 149 11.29 -6.17 -17.65
C LEU A 149 12.21 -6.55 -18.82
N LYS A 150 11.70 -7.30 -19.81
CA LYS A 150 12.42 -7.65 -21.05
C LYS A 150 12.58 -6.43 -21.95
N ASN A 151 11.52 -5.64 -22.10
CA ASN A 151 11.48 -4.47 -22.98
C ASN A 151 11.92 -3.16 -22.31
N ALA A 152 12.29 -3.20 -21.02
CA ALA A 152 12.74 -2.02 -20.29
C ALA A 152 14.02 -1.43 -20.92
N PRO A 153 14.13 -0.08 -21.00
CA PRO A 153 15.29 0.58 -21.61
C PRO A 153 16.60 0.33 -20.86
N THR A 154 16.50 -0.07 -19.59
CA THR A 154 17.64 -0.42 -18.75
C THR A 154 17.32 -1.68 -17.94
N LYS A 155 18.35 -2.55 -17.76
CA LYS A 155 18.19 -3.77 -16.95
C LYS A 155 17.93 -3.41 -15.49
N LYS A 156 16.72 -3.70 -14.99
CA LYS A 156 16.31 -3.41 -13.62
C LYS A 156 16.88 -4.40 -12.60
N PHE A 157 16.88 -5.68 -12.93
CA PHE A 157 17.23 -6.76 -11.99
C PHE A 157 18.32 -7.65 -12.56
N SER A 158 19.28 -8.08 -11.72
CA SER A 158 20.18 -9.17 -12.02
C SER A 158 19.41 -10.50 -12.13
N GLY A 159 20.04 -11.56 -12.65
CA GLY A 159 19.40 -12.87 -12.74
C GLY A 159 18.94 -13.41 -11.37
N LYS A 160 19.75 -13.21 -10.31
CA LYS A 160 19.37 -13.57 -8.94
C LYS A 160 18.19 -12.75 -8.41
N GLN A 161 18.19 -11.42 -8.64
CA GLN A 161 17.10 -10.55 -8.26
C GLN A 161 15.82 -10.86 -9.03
N ARG A 162 15.94 -11.26 -10.32
CA ARG A 162 14.78 -11.69 -11.12
C ARG A 162 14.12 -12.92 -10.51
N LYS A 163 14.88 -13.96 -10.18
CA LYS A 163 14.36 -15.16 -9.52
C LYS A 163 13.72 -14.84 -8.16
N ALA A 164 14.31 -13.93 -7.39
CA ALA A 164 13.72 -13.47 -6.12
C ALA A 164 12.39 -12.73 -6.34
N PHE A 165 12.33 -11.81 -7.30
CA PHE A 165 11.09 -11.13 -7.70
C PHE A 165 9.98 -12.12 -8.07
N GLU A 166 10.29 -13.08 -8.94
CA GLU A 166 9.34 -14.12 -9.37
C GLU A 166 8.87 -14.98 -8.20
N SER A 167 9.74 -15.29 -7.23
CA SER A 167 9.37 -16.06 -6.04
C SER A 167 8.47 -15.31 -5.08
N ILE A 168 8.69 -14.00 -4.90
CA ILE A 168 7.89 -13.14 -4.02
C ILE A 168 6.47 -12.97 -4.55
N PHE A 169 6.33 -12.77 -5.85
CA PHE A 169 5.06 -12.45 -6.50
C PHE A 169 4.40 -13.63 -7.24
N SER A 170 4.96 -14.83 -7.12
CA SER A 170 4.32 -16.04 -7.65
C SER A 170 2.99 -16.32 -6.98
N THR A 171 2.07 -16.98 -7.71
CA THR A 171 0.82 -17.47 -7.13
C THR A 171 1.06 -18.55 -6.08
N VAL A 172 0.13 -18.67 -5.15
CA VAL A 172 0.16 -19.67 -4.09
C VAL A 172 -1.14 -20.45 -4.11
N GLN A 173 -1.07 -21.77 -4.29
CA GLN A 173 -2.24 -22.64 -4.24
C GLN A 173 -2.92 -22.56 -2.87
N THR A 174 -4.25 -22.48 -2.87
CA THR A 174 -5.03 -22.33 -1.64
C THR A 174 -6.27 -23.24 -1.63
N LYS A 175 -7.11 -23.09 -0.62
CA LYS A 175 -8.34 -23.86 -0.44
C LYS A 175 -9.54 -23.11 -1.03
N TYR A 176 -10.57 -23.84 -1.43
CA TYR A 176 -11.88 -23.29 -1.72
C TYR A 176 -12.58 -22.92 -0.40
N THR A 177 -12.46 -21.68 0.01
CA THR A 177 -13.07 -21.13 1.25
C THR A 177 -13.06 -19.61 1.19
N LYS A 178 -14.01 -18.96 1.87
CA LYS A 178 -14.03 -17.50 2.06
C LYS A 178 -13.29 -17.04 3.34
N ASN A 179 -12.67 -17.96 4.08
CA ASN A 179 -11.99 -17.66 5.33
C ASN A 179 -10.63 -17.03 5.08
N VAL A 180 -10.54 -15.72 5.27
CA VAL A 180 -9.32 -14.92 5.09
C VAL A 180 -8.16 -15.41 5.97
N ALA A 181 -8.42 -15.80 7.23
CA ALA A 181 -7.36 -16.27 8.12
C ALA A 181 -6.68 -17.54 7.59
N THR A 182 -7.46 -18.44 6.95
CA THR A 182 -6.93 -19.62 6.28
C THR A 182 -5.99 -19.24 5.13
N HIS A 183 -6.38 -18.27 4.30
CA HIS A 183 -5.57 -17.80 3.18
C HIS A 183 -4.29 -17.10 3.65
N ALA A 184 -4.40 -16.23 4.64
CA ALA A 184 -3.25 -15.53 5.22
C ALA A 184 -2.22 -16.51 5.83
N ALA A 185 -2.70 -17.57 6.49
CA ALA A 185 -1.83 -18.63 7.04
C ALA A 185 -1.12 -19.42 5.92
N ILE A 186 -1.84 -19.76 4.83
CA ILE A 186 -1.27 -20.44 3.65
C ILE A 186 -0.21 -19.55 3.00
N TRP A 187 -0.49 -18.27 2.78
CA TRP A 187 0.47 -17.31 2.23
C TRP A 187 1.74 -17.19 3.09
N ALA A 188 1.57 -17.00 4.39
CA ALA A 188 2.70 -16.91 5.31
C ALA A 188 3.55 -18.20 5.34
N LYS A 189 2.90 -19.38 5.27
CA LYS A 189 3.58 -20.68 5.19
C LYS A 189 4.39 -20.82 3.88
N ASP A 190 3.84 -20.39 2.73
CA ASP A 190 4.55 -20.39 1.45
C ASP A 190 5.80 -19.50 1.51
N TRP A 191 5.68 -18.29 2.02
CA TRP A 191 6.81 -17.38 2.19
C TRP A 191 7.87 -17.92 3.16
N LYS A 192 7.45 -18.60 4.24
CA LYS A 192 8.37 -19.31 5.13
C LYS A 192 9.13 -20.43 4.40
N ASN A 193 8.44 -21.23 3.58
CA ASN A 193 9.04 -22.31 2.79
C ASN A 193 10.05 -21.77 1.74
N LYS A 194 9.76 -20.62 1.14
CA LYS A 194 10.65 -19.88 0.25
C LYS A 194 11.80 -19.17 0.99
N LYS A 195 11.77 -19.21 2.35
CA LYS A 195 12.75 -18.51 3.21
C LYS A 195 12.82 -17.01 2.85
N ILE A 196 11.66 -16.39 2.63
CA ILE A 196 11.56 -14.95 2.37
C ILE A 196 11.70 -14.22 3.70
N SER A 197 12.60 -13.25 3.74
CA SER A 197 12.81 -12.39 4.91
C SER A 197 13.12 -10.96 4.50
N VAL A 198 12.70 -10.01 5.33
CA VAL A 198 13.01 -8.58 5.17
C VAL A 198 14.02 -8.18 6.23
N SER A 199 15.07 -7.49 5.80
CA SER A 199 16.17 -7.08 6.67
C SER A 199 15.72 -5.97 7.63
N GLY A 200 16.11 -6.06 8.91
CA GLY A 200 15.95 -4.98 9.88
C GLY A 200 16.80 -3.72 9.64
N LYS A 201 17.57 -3.68 8.54
CA LYS A 201 18.35 -2.49 8.13
C LYS A 201 17.50 -1.36 7.57
N THR A 202 16.23 -1.62 7.27
CA THR A 202 15.27 -0.61 6.84
C THR A 202 14.03 -0.65 7.73
N LYS A 203 13.42 0.53 7.93
CA LYS A 203 12.10 0.71 8.55
C LYS A 203 10.96 0.66 7.50
N ALA A 204 11.32 0.70 6.22
CA ALA A 204 10.35 0.56 5.15
C ALA A 204 9.82 -0.88 5.10
N THR A 205 8.54 -1.06 4.84
CA THR A 205 7.87 -2.36 4.74
C THR A 205 7.20 -2.54 3.39
N LEU A 206 7.18 -3.78 2.90
CA LEU A 206 6.43 -4.17 1.71
C LEU A 206 4.99 -4.44 2.12
N ILE A 207 4.06 -3.68 1.56
CA ILE A 207 2.62 -3.88 1.71
C ILE A 207 2.12 -4.60 0.46
N SER A 208 1.38 -5.68 0.65
CA SER A 208 0.79 -6.45 -0.46
C SER A 208 -0.68 -6.73 -0.21
N VAL A 209 -1.53 -6.31 -1.13
CA VAL A 209 -2.94 -6.72 -1.19
C VAL A 209 -3.00 -8.06 -1.89
N VAL A 210 -3.36 -9.10 -1.17
CA VAL A 210 -3.45 -10.46 -1.67
C VAL A 210 -4.91 -10.75 -2.01
N LEU A 211 -5.14 -11.22 -3.23
CA LEU A 211 -6.44 -11.58 -3.78
C LEU A 211 -6.58 -13.09 -3.87
N HIS A 212 -7.80 -13.58 -3.71
CA HIS A 212 -8.19 -14.97 -3.95
C HIS A 212 -8.82 -15.08 -5.33
N SER A 213 -8.29 -15.97 -6.16
CA SER A 213 -8.87 -16.39 -7.44
C SER A 213 -9.38 -17.83 -7.31
N SER A 214 -10.63 -18.06 -7.72
CA SER A 214 -11.27 -19.38 -7.71
C SER A 214 -11.80 -19.69 -9.10
N PHE A 215 -11.15 -20.61 -9.80
CA PHE A 215 -11.61 -21.11 -11.11
C PHE A 215 -12.56 -22.30 -10.97
N SER A 216 -12.41 -23.08 -9.89
CA SER A 216 -13.27 -24.19 -9.52
C SER A 216 -13.10 -24.53 -8.03
N LYS A 217 -13.88 -25.50 -7.51
CA LYS A 217 -13.69 -25.99 -6.12
C LYS A 217 -12.30 -26.59 -5.86
N THR A 218 -11.60 -27.00 -6.91
CA THR A 218 -10.26 -27.62 -6.82
C THR A 218 -9.14 -26.71 -7.31
N GLU A 219 -9.45 -25.61 -7.97
CA GLU A 219 -8.50 -24.69 -8.60
C GLU A 219 -8.60 -23.31 -7.96
N ASN A 220 -7.83 -23.10 -6.90
CA ASN A 220 -7.84 -21.88 -6.10
C ASN A 220 -6.44 -21.36 -5.87
N GLU A 221 -6.23 -20.09 -6.14
CA GLU A 221 -4.93 -19.44 -6.02
C GLU A 221 -5.00 -18.10 -5.27
N LEU A 222 -3.95 -17.78 -4.58
CA LEU A 222 -3.69 -16.44 -4.04
C LEU A 222 -2.65 -15.75 -4.90
N PHE A 223 -2.82 -14.46 -5.13
CA PHE A 223 -1.86 -13.66 -5.88
C PHE A 223 -1.83 -12.22 -5.36
N VAL A 224 -0.73 -11.51 -5.61
CA VAL A 224 -0.61 -10.09 -5.27
C VAL A 224 -1.32 -9.27 -6.34
N GLY A 225 -2.50 -8.74 -6.01
CA GLY A 225 -3.26 -7.84 -6.87
C GLY A 225 -2.65 -6.44 -6.91
N HIS A 226 -2.16 -5.94 -5.74
CA HIS A 226 -1.46 -4.67 -5.64
C HIS A 226 -0.38 -4.70 -4.57
N THR A 227 0.62 -3.83 -4.71
CA THR A 227 1.70 -3.70 -3.71
C THR A 227 2.36 -2.32 -3.77
N GLY A 228 2.89 -1.90 -2.64
CA GLY A 228 3.69 -0.70 -2.50
C GLY A 228 4.65 -0.78 -1.32
N VAL A 229 5.37 0.29 -1.08
CA VAL A 229 6.32 0.40 0.02
C VAL A 229 5.80 1.43 1.02
N LEU A 230 5.61 1.00 2.26
CA LEU A 230 5.22 1.87 3.37
C LEU A 230 6.46 2.38 4.08
N VAL A 231 6.56 3.69 4.22
CA VAL A 231 7.69 4.38 4.81
C VAL A 231 7.21 5.22 6.00
N PRO A 232 7.67 4.93 7.23
CA PRO A 232 7.35 5.78 8.37
C PRO A 232 8.07 7.13 8.25
N THR A 233 7.40 8.20 8.65
CA THR A 233 7.94 9.56 8.69
C THR A 233 8.36 9.96 10.10
N LYS A 234 9.08 11.08 10.24
CA LYS A 234 9.56 11.56 11.54
C LYS A 234 8.44 12.02 12.47
N ASP A 235 7.32 12.45 11.91
CA ASP A 235 6.12 12.89 12.62
C ASP A 235 5.12 11.73 12.87
N HIS A 236 5.63 10.49 12.90
CA HIS A 236 4.85 9.28 13.19
C HIS A 236 3.72 8.98 12.20
N LYS A 237 3.75 9.57 11.00
CA LYS A 237 2.85 9.28 9.89
C LYS A 237 3.50 8.31 8.93
N TYR A 238 2.82 8.02 7.83
CA TYR A 238 3.27 7.07 6.82
C TYR A 238 3.17 7.65 5.42
N LEU A 239 4.14 7.31 4.59
CA LEU A 239 4.07 7.48 3.13
C LEU A 239 3.94 6.11 2.49
N PHE A 240 2.88 5.89 1.74
CA PHE A 240 2.72 4.70 0.91
C PHE A 240 3.12 5.03 -0.52
N ILE A 241 4.16 4.37 -1.00
CA ILE A 241 4.78 4.59 -2.29
C ILE A 241 4.35 3.47 -3.23
N GLU A 242 3.64 3.81 -4.30
CA GLU A 242 3.07 2.85 -5.23
C GLU A 242 3.21 3.29 -6.70
N LYS A 243 3.08 2.36 -7.60
CA LYS A 243 2.83 2.57 -9.03
C LYS A 243 1.48 1.94 -9.31
N LEU A 244 0.50 2.73 -9.68
CA LEU A 244 -0.91 2.28 -9.73
C LEU A 244 -1.13 1.16 -10.75
N SER A 245 -0.53 1.26 -11.92
CA SER A 245 -0.45 0.17 -12.91
C SER A 245 0.68 0.44 -13.91
N PHE A 246 0.84 -0.39 -14.95
CA PHE A 246 1.83 -0.15 -16.02
C PHE A 246 1.67 1.23 -16.67
N GLN A 247 0.44 1.62 -16.97
CA GLN A 247 0.13 2.91 -17.62
C GLN A 247 -0.12 4.03 -16.61
N LEU A 248 -0.70 3.73 -15.45
CA LEU A 248 -1.07 4.72 -14.45
C LEU A 248 0.15 5.27 -13.70
N PRO A 249 0.05 6.46 -13.09
CA PRO A 249 1.22 7.16 -12.52
C PRO A 249 1.80 6.49 -11.28
N TYR A 250 3.01 6.94 -10.94
CA TYR A 250 3.51 6.83 -9.58
C TYR A 250 2.66 7.70 -8.66
N GLN A 251 2.37 7.19 -7.49
CA GLN A 251 1.65 7.90 -6.44
C GLN A 251 2.33 7.68 -5.10
N VAL A 252 2.39 8.73 -4.30
CA VAL A 252 2.76 8.65 -2.90
C VAL A 252 1.62 9.23 -2.09
N THR A 253 1.05 8.43 -1.21
CA THR A 253 -0.07 8.84 -0.37
C THR A 253 0.40 8.91 1.07
N ARG A 254 0.06 10.02 1.75
CA ARG A 254 0.33 10.25 3.16
C ARG A 254 -0.88 9.81 3.98
N PHE A 255 -0.61 8.99 4.99
CA PHE A 255 -1.59 8.48 5.95
C PHE A 255 -1.19 8.88 7.37
N GLU A 256 -2.17 9.14 8.22
CA GLU A 256 -1.97 9.38 9.65
C GLU A 256 -1.67 8.07 10.40
N SER A 257 -2.23 6.96 9.93
CA SER A 257 -2.10 5.65 10.56
C SER A 257 -2.15 4.51 9.53
N LYS A 258 -1.87 3.27 9.97
CA LYS A 258 -2.01 2.09 9.13
C LYS A 258 -3.47 1.67 8.96
N GLU A 259 -4.36 2.04 9.87
CA GLU A 259 -5.80 1.86 9.70
C GLU A 259 -6.28 2.65 8.48
N GLN A 260 -5.85 3.92 8.32
CA GLN A 260 -6.17 4.69 7.12
C GLN A 260 -5.61 4.06 5.83
N LEU A 261 -4.42 3.44 5.91
CA LEU A 261 -3.88 2.69 4.78
C LEU A 261 -4.73 1.47 4.47
N ASN A 262 -5.19 0.74 5.51
CA ASN A 262 -6.12 -0.38 5.34
C ASN A 262 -7.38 0.08 4.61
N ASP A 263 -8.03 1.13 5.10
CA ASP A 263 -9.28 1.66 4.52
C ASP A 263 -9.10 2.09 3.06
N TYR A 264 -7.97 2.73 2.76
CA TYR A 264 -7.63 3.12 1.39
C TYR A 264 -7.47 1.90 0.48
N LEU A 265 -6.70 0.89 0.90
CA LEU A 265 -6.44 -0.29 0.09
C LEU A 265 -7.67 -1.19 -0.01
N MET A 266 -8.38 -1.42 1.09
CA MET A 266 -9.60 -2.23 1.09
C MET A 266 -10.71 -1.53 0.31
N GLY A 267 -10.88 -0.22 0.44
CA GLY A 267 -11.83 0.54 -0.36
C GLY A 267 -11.59 0.47 -1.87
N MET A 268 -10.34 0.22 -2.30
CA MET A 268 -9.99 0.03 -3.72
C MET A 268 -10.13 -1.42 -4.21
N TYR A 269 -9.88 -2.40 -3.36
CA TYR A 269 -9.69 -3.79 -3.78
C TYR A 269 -10.73 -4.76 -3.21
N ASP A 270 -11.45 -4.41 -2.13
CA ASP A 270 -12.56 -5.20 -1.58
C ASP A 270 -13.86 -4.81 -2.29
N THR A 271 -13.96 -5.19 -3.57
CA THR A 271 -15.12 -4.91 -4.42
C THR A 271 -16.02 -6.12 -4.50
N GLU A 272 -17.32 -5.93 -4.21
CA GLU A 272 -18.34 -6.99 -4.30
C GLU A 272 -19.01 -6.98 -5.68
N TRP A 273 -19.00 -8.14 -6.34
CA TRP A 273 -19.67 -8.38 -7.62
C TRP A 273 -20.30 -9.78 -7.69
N GLY A 274 -20.54 -10.40 -6.51
CA GLY A 274 -21.14 -11.74 -6.39
C GLY A 274 -20.15 -12.89 -6.60
N GLN A 275 -18.86 -12.64 -6.49
CA GLN A 275 -17.79 -13.62 -6.62
C GLN A 275 -17.77 -14.64 -5.47
N ASP A 276 -17.39 -15.87 -5.79
CA ASP A 276 -17.23 -16.94 -4.82
C ASP A 276 -15.77 -17.04 -4.33
N THR A 277 -15.21 -15.90 -3.93
CA THR A 277 -13.84 -15.78 -3.42
C THR A 277 -13.83 -15.16 -2.01
N ALA A 278 -12.74 -15.37 -1.28
CA ALA A 278 -12.50 -14.65 -0.03
C ALA A 278 -12.26 -13.16 -0.32
N LYS A 279 -12.57 -12.31 0.66
CA LYS A 279 -12.19 -10.90 0.63
C LYS A 279 -10.66 -10.76 0.51
N PRO A 280 -10.18 -9.69 -0.11
CA PRO A 280 -8.75 -9.35 -0.11
C PRO A 280 -8.22 -9.23 1.31
N PHE A 281 -6.91 -9.43 1.47
CA PHE A 281 -6.25 -9.17 2.75
C PHE A 281 -4.87 -8.52 2.53
N ILE A 282 -4.42 -7.80 3.55
CA ILE A 282 -3.20 -7.01 3.45
C ILE A 282 -2.07 -7.69 4.24
N MET A 283 -0.98 -8.00 3.55
CA MET A 283 0.25 -8.47 4.16
C MET A 283 1.23 -7.30 4.35
N GLU A 284 1.80 -7.17 5.53
CA GLU A 284 2.95 -6.31 5.80
C GLU A 284 4.20 -7.18 5.91
N ASN A 285 5.09 -7.08 4.95
CA ASN A 285 6.22 -8.02 4.80
C ASN A 285 5.71 -9.48 4.78
N THR A 286 6.11 -10.27 5.78
CA THR A 286 5.82 -11.71 5.88
C THR A 286 4.59 -12.06 6.72
N LYS A 287 3.87 -11.07 7.25
CA LYS A 287 2.75 -11.27 8.18
C LYS A 287 1.50 -10.56 7.71
N LEU A 288 0.34 -11.06 8.13
CA LEU A 288 -0.90 -10.29 8.02
C LEU A 288 -0.71 -8.95 8.75
N MET A 289 -1.08 -7.84 8.10
CA MET A 289 -0.97 -6.51 8.72
C MET A 289 -1.84 -6.48 9.98
N LYS A 290 -1.29 -5.94 11.08
CA LYS A 290 -1.98 -5.92 12.37
C LYS A 290 -3.31 -5.16 12.31
N GLU A 291 -3.32 -4.09 11.56
CA GLU A 291 -4.44 -3.18 11.38
C GLU A 291 -5.42 -3.64 10.27
N TYR A 292 -5.17 -4.82 9.67
CA TYR A 292 -6.07 -5.37 8.65
C TYR A 292 -7.47 -5.61 9.19
N HIS A 293 -8.46 -5.07 8.47
CA HIS A 293 -9.88 -5.36 8.64
C HIS A 293 -10.61 -5.18 7.30
N ALA A 294 -11.69 -5.91 7.08
CA ALA A 294 -12.56 -5.73 5.93
C ALA A 294 -13.37 -4.43 6.07
N VAL A 295 -13.67 -3.75 4.97
CA VAL A 295 -14.44 -2.48 4.96
C VAL A 295 -15.82 -2.63 4.33
N SER A 296 -16.09 -3.71 3.60
CA SER A 296 -17.41 -4.09 3.08
C SER A 296 -17.97 -5.25 3.90
N ASP A 297 -19.24 -5.18 4.26
CA ASP A 297 -19.99 -6.28 4.90
C ASP A 297 -20.43 -7.32 3.90
#